data_59dedbda964093a7d9a121026abf5b63
#
_entry.id   59dedbda964093a7d9a121026abf5b63
#
_cell.length_a   1.000
_cell.length_b   1.000
_cell.length_c   1.000
_cell.angle_alpha   90.00
_cell.angle_beta   90.00
_cell.angle_gamma   90.00
#
_symmetry.space_group_name_H-M   'P 1'
#
loop_
_entity.id
_entity.type
_entity.pdbx_description
1 polymer ?
#
loop_
_entity_poly.entity_id
_entity_poly.type
_entity_poly.pdbx_seq_one_letter_code
_entity_poly.pdbx_strand_id
1 'polypeptide(L)'
;MASTACIPPVPAPQGTVGLRDRARGALLGLAVGDALGAPAENMKPSEIRARWGRITGYVADRPAGTDDTEYAIFSGLLLARHGAALTPVHVETAWHEWIADREEGPFRGAGFSERGTLENLRRGLAAPISAQHRHAWSDGLAMRAAPHGVFAAGRPAEAARLAAIDGSVSHEGEGIYGGQAVAAGVAAAMAGASTVAVVASALAVVPDDSWTARCLRRAMTAAHRGERAVRSAVVIGGYPWTDLAPEAVALAFGAYAAADGDFTDAVLTAVNMGRDADTTAAVAGALAGATRGVQAVPADWAAAIGPVRGTCLPTMAGHHVLEVADLLTRAAREVPPGPEHVPGLTGRSTGPSGPPPVPPALPDPQGTASGTGGTASRRPAGAPSGAREAPVREPERTPPHPEPAAPGTGRDRPEARRVRAHAPSPVPSEPPGGPAPTACPPVPDTGAAAEAGP
;
A
#
# COMPACT_ATOMS: atom_id res chain seq x y z
N MET A 1 12.33 -1.57 -23.00
CA MET A 1 12.38 -0.10 -23.20
C MET A 1 11.19 0.45 -22.46
N ALA A 2 11.42 1.19 -21.37
CA ALA A 2 10.35 1.86 -20.66
C ALA A 2 9.72 2.89 -21.62
N SER A 3 8.43 2.74 -21.87
CA SER A 3 7.66 3.75 -22.62
C SER A 3 7.75 5.05 -21.84
N THR A 4 8.46 6.03 -22.35
CA THR A 4 8.35 7.42 -21.93
C THR A 4 7.04 7.99 -22.44
N ALA A 5 5.92 7.39 -22.00
CA ALA A 5 4.64 8.02 -22.15
C ALA A 5 4.73 9.35 -21.40
N CYS A 6 4.62 10.46 -22.12
CA CYS A 6 4.54 11.78 -21.51
C CYS A 6 3.44 11.73 -20.45
N ILE A 7 3.83 11.75 -19.19
CA ILE A 7 2.88 12.00 -18.10
C ILE A 7 2.33 13.40 -18.41
N PRO A 8 1.04 13.57 -18.69
CA PRO A 8 0.51 14.89 -18.96
C PRO A 8 0.80 15.77 -17.74
N PRO A 9 1.25 17.03 -17.93
CA PRO A 9 1.49 17.93 -16.82
C PRO A 9 0.20 18.00 -15.99
N VAL A 10 0.33 17.67 -14.71
CA VAL A 10 -0.80 17.81 -13.78
C VAL A 10 -1.11 19.29 -13.69
N PRO A 11 -2.37 19.72 -13.93
CA PRO A 11 -2.74 21.13 -13.82
C PRO A 11 -2.34 21.66 -12.45
N ALA A 12 -1.83 22.88 -12.39
CA ALA A 12 -1.61 23.55 -11.12
C ALA A 12 -2.91 23.54 -10.30
N PRO A 13 -2.87 23.37 -8.96
CA PRO A 13 -4.06 23.26 -8.13
C PRO A 13 -4.99 24.44 -8.38
N GLN A 14 -6.06 24.22 -9.11
CA GLN A 14 -7.14 25.18 -9.32
C GLN A 14 -8.31 24.74 -8.44
N GLY A 15 -8.35 25.22 -7.21
CA GLY A 15 -9.46 24.91 -6.33
C GLY A 15 -9.29 25.52 -4.94
N THR A 16 -10.41 25.65 -4.25
CA THR A 16 -10.53 26.19 -2.89
C THR A 16 -9.81 25.34 -1.83
N VAL A 17 -9.41 24.10 -2.17
CA VAL A 17 -8.71 23.18 -1.26
C VAL A 17 -7.22 23.40 -1.36
N GLY A 18 -6.62 23.96 -0.32
CA GLY A 18 -5.18 24.23 -0.25
C GLY A 18 -4.33 22.95 -0.14
N LEU A 19 -3.05 23.07 -0.49
CA LEU A 19 -2.09 21.97 -0.42
C LEU A 19 -2.05 21.29 0.97
N ARG A 20 -2.08 22.11 2.04
CA ARG A 20 -2.11 21.62 3.42
C ARG A 20 -3.36 20.81 3.72
N ASP A 21 -4.53 21.26 3.25
CA ASP A 21 -5.79 20.56 3.48
C ASP A 21 -5.81 19.22 2.76
N ARG A 22 -5.25 19.14 1.55
CA ARG A 22 -5.10 17.90 0.81
C ARG A 22 -4.12 16.95 1.50
N ALA A 23 -2.99 17.46 2.01
CA ALA A 23 -2.01 16.66 2.75
C ALA A 23 -2.63 16.05 4.03
N ARG A 24 -3.34 16.90 4.79
CA ARG A 24 -4.05 16.45 5.99
C ARG A 24 -5.17 15.46 5.65
N GLY A 25 -5.89 15.71 4.54
CA GLY A 25 -6.89 14.80 4.01
C GLY A 25 -6.31 13.44 3.63
N ALA A 26 -5.15 13.42 2.95
CA ALA A 26 -4.47 12.19 2.55
C ALA A 26 -4.08 11.33 3.75
N LEU A 27 -3.37 11.89 4.73
CA LEU A 27 -2.87 11.10 5.86
C LEU A 27 -3.95 10.78 6.90
N LEU A 28 -4.91 11.68 7.13
CA LEU A 28 -6.06 11.38 7.97
C LEU A 28 -6.96 10.33 7.29
N GLY A 29 -7.16 10.46 5.98
CA GLY A 29 -7.94 9.52 5.19
C GLY A 29 -7.33 8.12 5.19
N LEU A 30 -6.00 8.00 5.13
CA LEU A 30 -5.28 6.75 5.32
C LEU A 30 -5.64 6.13 6.68
N ALA A 31 -5.44 6.86 7.77
CA ALA A 31 -5.66 6.34 9.13
C ALA A 31 -7.14 6.01 9.43
N VAL A 32 -8.07 6.75 8.83
CA VAL A 32 -9.51 6.46 8.92
C VAL A 32 -9.86 5.18 8.15
N GLY A 33 -9.30 5.02 6.94
CA GLY A 33 -9.52 3.84 6.11
C GLY A 33 -8.99 2.58 6.78
N ASP A 34 -7.75 2.63 7.27
CA ASP A 34 -7.09 1.60 8.08
C ASP A 34 -7.99 1.19 9.29
N ALA A 35 -8.36 2.14 10.14
CA ALA A 35 -9.18 1.86 11.33
C ALA A 35 -10.59 1.33 11.01
N LEU A 36 -11.18 1.68 9.86
CA LEU A 36 -12.45 1.13 9.39
C LEU A 36 -12.31 -0.26 8.81
N GLY A 37 -11.19 -0.53 8.13
CA GLY A 37 -10.92 -1.79 7.45
C GLY A 37 -10.43 -2.89 8.38
N ALA A 38 -9.65 -2.58 9.41
CA ALA A 38 -9.00 -3.55 10.31
C ALA A 38 -9.95 -4.64 10.88
N PRO A 39 -11.20 -4.34 11.30
CA PRO A 39 -12.10 -5.41 11.76
C PRO A 39 -12.55 -6.38 10.66
N ALA A 40 -12.44 -6.00 9.38
CA ALA A 40 -12.84 -6.77 8.21
C ALA A 40 -11.66 -7.40 7.46
N GLU A 41 -10.44 -7.20 7.95
CA GLU A 41 -9.23 -7.81 7.42
C GLU A 41 -9.36 -9.34 7.32
N ASN A 42 -8.88 -9.91 6.22
CA ASN A 42 -8.95 -11.33 5.89
C ASN A 42 -10.38 -11.91 5.74
N MET A 43 -11.43 -11.09 5.83
CA MET A 43 -12.81 -11.55 5.70
C MET A 43 -13.29 -11.58 4.24
N LYS A 44 -14.25 -12.47 3.97
CA LYS A 44 -15.03 -12.45 2.73
C LYS A 44 -16.22 -11.49 2.87
N PRO A 45 -16.73 -10.90 1.77
CA PRO A 45 -17.92 -10.03 1.85
C PRO A 45 -19.17 -10.72 2.44
N SER A 46 -19.27 -12.04 2.31
CA SER A 46 -20.36 -12.83 2.94
C SER A 46 -20.24 -12.86 4.46
N GLU A 47 -19.02 -12.94 4.98
CA GLU A 47 -18.71 -12.92 6.41
C GLU A 47 -18.95 -11.55 7.02
N ILE A 48 -18.50 -10.48 6.31
CA ILE A 48 -18.77 -9.09 6.67
C ILE A 48 -20.29 -8.86 6.76
N ARG A 49 -21.03 -9.29 5.72
CA ARG A 49 -22.50 -9.14 5.70
C ARG A 49 -23.21 -9.94 6.78
N ALA A 50 -22.71 -11.13 7.09
CA ALA A 50 -23.28 -11.97 8.15
C ALA A 50 -23.07 -11.34 9.53
N ARG A 51 -21.94 -10.64 9.74
CA ARG A 51 -21.57 -10.08 11.04
C ARG A 51 -22.14 -8.69 11.28
N TRP A 52 -22.13 -7.81 10.27
CA TRP A 52 -22.47 -6.39 10.41
C TRP A 52 -23.50 -5.88 9.40
N GLY A 53 -23.96 -6.70 8.47
CA GLY A 53 -24.70 -6.22 7.30
C GLY A 53 -23.70 -5.57 6.32
N ARG A 54 -23.89 -4.28 6.01
CA ARG A 54 -22.90 -3.44 5.36
C ARG A 54 -22.19 -2.59 6.42
N ILE A 55 -20.88 -2.55 6.40
CA ILE A 55 -20.11 -1.62 7.22
C ILE A 55 -20.35 -0.22 6.64
N THR A 56 -20.82 0.70 7.49
CA THR A 56 -21.13 2.10 7.15
C THR A 56 -20.46 3.11 8.09
N GLY A 57 -19.61 2.63 8.99
CA GLY A 57 -18.87 3.39 9.98
C GLY A 57 -18.04 2.44 10.83
N TYR A 58 -17.40 2.95 11.87
CA TYR A 58 -16.63 2.11 12.78
C TYR A 58 -17.48 1.02 13.43
N VAL A 59 -16.97 -0.21 13.37
CA VAL A 59 -17.55 -1.39 14.02
C VAL A 59 -16.74 -1.85 15.23
N ALA A 60 -15.55 -1.27 15.42
CA ALA A 60 -14.74 -1.47 16.61
C ALA A 60 -15.09 -0.48 17.70
N ASP A 61 -15.12 -0.93 18.97
CA ASP A 61 -15.40 -0.07 20.14
C ASP A 61 -14.36 1.05 20.33
N ARG A 62 -13.14 0.80 19.91
CA ARG A 62 -12.01 1.73 20.00
C ARG A 62 -11.24 1.73 18.68
N PRO A 63 -11.78 2.41 17.66
CA PRO A 63 -11.11 2.51 16.39
C PRO A 63 -9.73 3.16 16.56
N ALA A 64 -8.74 2.64 15.85
CA ALA A 64 -7.38 3.16 15.80
C ALA A 64 -6.70 2.62 14.55
N GLY A 65 -5.74 3.37 14.03
CA GLY A 65 -4.86 2.87 12.99
C GLY A 65 -4.03 1.69 13.48
N THR A 66 -3.64 0.84 12.56
CA THR A 66 -2.83 -0.36 12.74
C THR A 66 -1.38 -0.09 12.31
N ASP A 67 -0.69 -1.14 11.82
CA ASP A 67 0.64 -0.99 11.22
C ASP A 67 0.62 -0.11 9.97
N ASP A 68 -0.43 -0.10 9.16
CA ASP A 68 -0.59 0.80 8.01
C ASP A 68 -0.30 2.25 8.41
N THR A 69 -0.98 2.72 9.45
CA THR A 69 -0.83 4.10 9.95
C THR A 69 0.53 4.32 10.59
N GLU A 70 1.03 3.35 11.37
CA GLU A 70 2.32 3.49 12.07
C GLU A 70 3.49 3.49 11.07
N TYR A 71 3.48 2.64 10.04
CA TYR A 71 4.48 2.66 8.96
C TYR A 71 4.34 3.89 8.05
N ALA A 72 3.13 4.40 7.82
CA ALA A 72 2.97 5.66 7.10
C ALA A 72 3.59 6.84 7.86
N ILE A 73 3.46 6.88 9.19
CA ILE A 73 4.15 7.86 10.04
C ILE A 73 5.66 7.70 9.94
N PHE A 74 6.18 6.46 10.03
CA PHE A 74 7.60 6.14 9.84
C PHE A 74 8.15 6.70 8.53
N SER A 75 7.52 6.38 7.40
CA SER A 75 7.93 6.89 6.08
C SER A 75 7.81 8.41 5.99
N GLY A 76 6.76 8.98 6.59
CA GLY A 76 6.55 10.43 6.61
C GLY A 76 7.63 11.19 7.40
N LEU A 77 8.04 10.69 8.57
CA LEU A 77 9.11 11.27 9.38
C LEU A 77 10.47 11.16 8.66
N LEU A 78 10.72 10.02 8.01
CA LEU A 78 11.93 9.79 7.23
C LEU A 78 12.04 10.80 6.07
N LEU A 79 10.95 11.00 5.33
CA LEU A 79 10.87 12.02 4.27
C LEU A 79 10.98 13.44 4.79
N ALA A 80 10.35 13.76 5.92
CA ALA A 80 10.47 15.08 6.53
C ALA A 80 11.93 15.40 6.93
N ARG A 81 12.71 14.37 7.30
CA ARG A 81 14.12 14.48 7.69
C ARG A 81 15.07 14.62 6.49
N HIS A 82 14.85 13.84 5.43
CA HIS A 82 15.80 13.70 4.32
C HIS A 82 15.32 14.34 3.00
N GLY A 83 14.04 14.61 2.88
CA GLY A 83 13.45 15.20 1.69
C GLY A 83 13.78 14.45 0.40
N ALA A 84 14.05 15.20 -0.67
CA ALA A 84 14.44 14.65 -1.97
C ALA A 84 15.81 13.95 -1.98
N ALA A 85 16.64 14.18 -0.96
CA ALA A 85 17.94 13.52 -0.77
C ALA A 85 17.85 12.14 -0.09
N LEU A 86 16.65 11.61 0.13
CA LEU A 86 16.45 10.26 0.65
C LEU A 86 17.21 9.23 -0.18
N THR A 87 17.90 8.30 0.49
CA THR A 87 18.68 7.20 -0.11
C THR A 87 18.34 5.87 0.57
N PRO A 88 18.61 4.71 -0.07
CA PRO A 88 18.43 3.42 0.58
C PRO A 88 19.19 3.28 1.91
N VAL A 89 20.36 3.89 2.03
CA VAL A 89 21.15 3.89 3.28
C VAL A 89 20.42 4.63 4.40
N HIS A 90 19.78 5.76 4.12
CA HIS A 90 18.97 6.46 5.11
C HIS A 90 17.80 5.61 5.59
N VAL A 91 17.13 4.90 4.67
CA VAL A 91 16.02 4.02 4.99
C VAL A 91 16.48 2.84 5.84
N GLU A 92 17.54 2.15 5.43
CA GLU A 92 18.10 1.01 6.16
C GLU A 92 18.56 1.41 7.57
N THR A 93 19.25 2.56 7.69
CA THR A 93 19.65 3.09 9.00
C THR A 93 18.44 3.32 9.91
N ALA A 94 17.35 3.90 9.36
CA ALA A 94 16.13 4.11 10.13
C ALA A 94 15.42 2.80 10.49
N TRP A 95 15.43 1.80 9.61
CA TRP A 95 14.93 0.46 9.94
C TRP A 95 15.70 -0.17 11.09
N HIS A 96 17.05 -0.05 11.12
CA HIS A 96 17.85 -0.52 12.24
C HIS A 96 17.54 0.28 13.51
N GLU A 97 17.68 1.60 13.46
CA GLU A 97 17.56 2.48 14.63
C GLU A 97 16.17 2.42 15.28
N TRP A 98 15.10 2.38 14.46
CA TRP A 98 13.74 2.56 14.94
C TRP A 98 12.95 1.24 15.06
N ILE A 99 13.39 0.17 14.39
CA ILE A 99 12.63 -1.08 14.31
C ILE A 99 13.50 -2.30 14.65
N ALA A 100 14.50 -2.65 13.81
CA ALA A 100 15.16 -3.96 13.82
C ALA A 100 16.01 -4.23 15.07
N ASP A 101 16.71 -3.20 15.56
CA ASP A 101 17.64 -3.31 16.69
C ASP A 101 16.98 -3.00 18.04
N ARG A 102 15.63 -2.85 18.05
CA ARG A 102 14.88 -2.64 19.29
C ARG A 102 14.62 -3.96 19.98
N GLU A 103 14.66 -3.91 21.33
CA GLU A 103 14.35 -5.09 22.16
C GLU A 103 12.85 -5.36 22.26
N GLU A 104 12.00 -4.37 22.00
CA GLU A 104 10.54 -4.42 22.15
C GLU A 104 9.84 -5.15 21.00
N GLY A 105 10.49 -5.96 20.22
CA GLY A 105 9.84 -6.86 19.28
C GLY A 105 9.33 -8.16 19.92
N PRO A 106 8.47 -8.94 19.30
CA PRO A 106 7.93 -8.83 17.97
C PRO A 106 6.75 -7.86 17.93
N PHE A 107 6.73 -7.08 16.93
CA PHE A 107 5.75 -6.07 16.67
C PHE A 107 4.41 -6.74 16.32
N ARG A 108 3.40 -6.51 17.15
CA ARG A 108 2.05 -7.01 16.89
C ARG A 108 1.50 -6.30 15.66
N GLY A 109 0.90 -7.06 14.74
CA GLY A 109 0.34 -6.54 13.52
C GLY A 109 1.34 -6.32 12.38
N ALA A 110 2.66 -6.51 12.59
CA ALA A 110 3.61 -6.47 11.48
C ALA A 110 3.26 -7.52 10.42
N GLY A 111 3.15 -7.10 9.17
CA GLY A 111 2.92 -7.96 8.02
C GLY A 111 4.04 -8.98 7.79
N PHE A 112 3.81 -9.88 6.85
CA PHE A 112 4.80 -10.93 6.54
C PHE A 112 6.07 -10.37 5.89
N SER A 113 5.94 -9.32 5.08
CA SER A 113 7.08 -8.64 4.44
C SER A 113 7.99 -7.96 5.46
N GLU A 114 7.40 -7.27 6.44
CA GLU A 114 8.12 -6.59 7.50
C GLU A 114 8.89 -7.61 8.34
N ARG A 115 8.27 -8.72 8.69
CA ARG A 115 8.93 -9.81 9.44
C ARG A 115 10.08 -10.42 8.67
N GLY A 116 9.90 -10.68 7.37
CA GLY A 116 10.95 -11.21 6.49
C GLY A 116 12.13 -10.25 6.37
N THR A 117 11.84 -8.96 6.22
CA THR A 117 12.84 -7.89 6.19
C THR A 117 13.62 -7.82 7.51
N LEU A 118 12.94 -7.79 8.65
CA LEU A 118 13.56 -7.73 9.97
C LEU A 118 14.48 -8.94 10.22
N GLU A 119 14.05 -10.13 9.80
CA GLU A 119 14.88 -11.33 9.91
C GLU A 119 16.16 -11.20 9.07
N ASN A 120 16.07 -10.68 7.85
CA ASN A 120 17.21 -10.46 6.97
C ASN A 120 18.16 -9.37 7.51
N LEU A 121 17.63 -8.24 7.98
CA LEU A 121 18.43 -7.17 8.59
C LEU A 121 19.19 -7.67 9.82
N ARG A 122 18.55 -8.44 10.69
CA ARG A 122 19.18 -9.04 11.89
C ARG A 122 20.28 -10.06 11.55
N ARG A 123 20.23 -10.63 10.34
CA ARG A 123 21.32 -11.47 9.79
C ARG A 123 22.42 -10.65 9.14
N GLY A 124 22.35 -9.32 9.13
CA GLY A 124 23.32 -8.43 8.50
C GLY A 124 23.17 -8.32 6.99
N LEU A 125 22.00 -8.66 6.44
CA LEU A 125 21.73 -8.52 5.01
C LEU A 125 21.24 -7.10 4.73
N ALA A 126 22.06 -6.31 4.03
CA ALA A 126 21.76 -4.93 3.66
C ALA A 126 20.79 -4.85 2.46
N ALA A 127 20.18 -3.67 2.25
CA ALA A 127 19.39 -3.39 1.06
C ALA A 127 20.24 -3.48 -0.22
N PRO A 128 19.74 -4.02 -1.33
CA PRO A 128 18.38 -4.56 -1.50
C PRO A 128 18.23 -6.05 -1.12
N ILE A 129 19.29 -6.70 -0.61
CA ILE A 129 19.22 -8.13 -0.27
C ILE A 129 18.26 -8.39 0.89
N SER A 130 18.13 -7.44 1.81
CA SER A 130 17.15 -7.49 2.93
C SER A 130 15.71 -7.69 2.44
N ALA A 131 15.37 -7.20 1.24
CA ALA A 131 14.06 -7.33 0.62
C ALA A 131 13.83 -8.69 -0.08
N GLN A 132 14.87 -9.53 -0.22
CA GLN A 132 14.74 -10.82 -0.92
C GLN A 132 14.16 -11.89 0.00
N HIS A 133 12.85 -11.92 0.10
CA HIS A 133 12.08 -12.93 0.81
C HIS A 133 10.74 -13.19 0.09
N ARG A 134 10.08 -14.29 0.45
CA ARG A 134 8.87 -14.75 -0.26
C ARG A 134 7.67 -13.83 -0.18
N HIS A 135 7.68 -12.82 0.69
CA HIS A 135 6.61 -11.84 0.87
C HIS A 135 6.97 -10.44 0.32
N ALA A 136 8.03 -10.34 -0.48
CA ALA A 136 8.51 -9.07 -1.03
C ALA A 136 7.52 -8.38 -1.99
N TRP A 137 6.47 -9.09 -2.41
CA TRP A 137 5.40 -8.58 -3.28
C TRP A 137 4.13 -8.20 -2.52
N SER A 138 4.20 -8.15 -1.19
CA SER A 138 3.07 -7.69 -0.38
C SER A 138 2.79 -6.20 -0.60
N ASP A 139 1.67 -5.76 -0.10
CA ASP A 139 1.21 -4.37 -0.11
C ASP A 139 1.76 -3.50 1.03
N GLY A 140 2.65 -4.07 1.87
CA GLY A 140 3.27 -3.36 2.98
C GLY A 140 4.04 -2.07 2.62
N LEU A 141 4.48 -1.92 1.35
CA LEU A 141 4.95 -0.63 0.86
C LEU A 141 3.80 0.27 0.42
N ALA A 142 2.74 -0.28 -0.17
CA ALA A 142 1.60 0.51 -0.66
C ALA A 142 0.85 1.18 0.51
N MET A 143 0.66 0.48 1.64
CA MET A 143 -0.01 1.01 2.83
C MET A 143 0.68 2.27 3.38
N ARG A 144 2.00 2.41 3.23
CA ARG A 144 2.81 3.53 3.73
C ARG A 144 3.29 4.50 2.65
N ALA A 145 2.80 4.37 1.41
CA ALA A 145 3.30 5.16 0.28
C ALA A 145 2.71 6.57 0.16
N ALA A 146 1.57 6.85 0.80
CA ALA A 146 0.90 8.16 0.72
C ALA A 146 1.79 9.36 1.13
N PRO A 147 2.64 9.29 2.15
CA PRO A 147 3.58 10.36 2.50
C PRO A 147 4.47 10.82 1.35
N HIS A 148 4.91 9.89 0.48
CA HIS A 148 5.74 10.20 -0.69
C HIS A 148 4.98 11.06 -1.70
N GLY A 149 3.69 10.75 -1.92
CA GLY A 149 2.81 11.55 -2.76
C GLY A 149 2.52 12.93 -2.18
N VAL A 150 2.35 13.04 -0.86
CA VAL A 150 2.17 14.32 -0.16
C VAL A 150 3.42 15.19 -0.30
N PHE A 151 4.61 14.63 -0.06
CA PHE A 151 5.87 15.37 -0.19
C PHE A 151 6.14 15.81 -1.63
N ALA A 152 5.89 14.94 -2.59
CA ALA A 152 6.11 15.20 -4.01
C ALA A 152 4.83 15.66 -4.74
N ALA A 153 3.96 16.44 -4.09
CA ALA A 153 2.70 16.93 -4.64
C ALA A 153 2.88 17.50 -6.06
N GLY A 154 2.07 17.02 -7.01
CA GLY A 154 2.15 17.41 -8.43
C GLY A 154 3.33 16.80 -9.20
N ARG A 155 4.16 15.93 -8.59
CA ARG A 155 5.33 15.30 -9.19
C ARG A 155 5.25 13.77 -9.07
N PRO A 156 4.34 13.09 -9.82
CA PRO A 156 4.09 11.65 -9.65
C PRO A 156 5.34 10.77 -9.85
N ALA A 157 6.19 11.10 -10.81
CA ALA A 157 7.43 10.34 -11.05
C ALA A 157 8.42 10.46 -9.89
N GLU A 158 8.52 11.62 -9.25
CA GLU A 158 9.34 11.85 -8.07
C GLU A 158 8.78 11.10 -6.84
N ALA A 159 7.46 11.14 -6.65
CA ALA A 159 6.79 10.36 -5.61
C ALA A 159 7.09 8.86 -5.76
N ALA A 160 6.97 8.33 -6.97
CA ALA A 160 7.28 6.94 -7.28
C ALA A 160 8.76 6.60 -7.05
N ARG A 161 9.69 7.50 -7.41
CA ARG A 161 11.12 7.32 -7.15
C ARG A 161 11.41 7.23 -5.65
N LEU A 162 10.84 8.12 -4.86
CA LEU A 162 11.02 8.14 -3.40
C LEU A 162 10.42 6.89 -2.74
N ALA A 163 9.23 6.45 -3.18
CA ALA A 163 8.62 5.22 -2.71
C ALA A 163 9.46 3.98 -3.03
N ALA A 164 10.09 3.93 -4.22
CA ALA A 164 11.00 2.83 -4.57
C ALA A 164 12.26 2.82 -3.69
N ILE A 165 12.77 3.97 -3.30
CA ILE A 165 13.90 4.08 -2.37
C ILE A 165 13.52 3.56 -0.99
N ASP A 166 12.37 4.01 -0.45
CA ASP A 166 11.85 3.51 0.82
C ASP A 166 11.62 2.00 0.79
N GLY A 167 10.98 1.51 -0.28
CA GLY A 167 10.69 0.09 -0.46
C GLY A 167 11.91 -0.80 -0.64
N SER A 168 13.06 -0.26 -1.06
CA SER A 168 14.24 -1.06 -1.40
C SER A 168 14.79 -1.92 -0.26
N VAL A 169 14.46 -1.61 0.99
CA VAL A 169 14.86 -2.37 2.18
C VAL A 169 13.97 -3.57 2.41
N SER A 170 12.68 -3.48 2.02
CA SER A 170 11.64 -4.43 2.43
C SER A 170 10.89 -5.12 1.29
N HIS A 171 10.91 -4.57 0.09
CA HIS A 171 10.12 -5.04 -1.05
C HIS A 171 10.94 -5.11 -2.34
N GLU A 172 10.47 -5.93 -3.28
CA GLU A 172 10.96 -5.98 -4.65
C GLU A 172 9.80 -6.15 -5.64
N GLY A 173 10.07 -6.00 -6.93
CA GLY A 173 9.13 -6.29 -8.01
C GLY A 173 7.75 -5.67 -7.80
N GLU A 174 6.72 -6.49 -7.73
CA GLU A 174 5.32 -6.04 -7.64
C GLU A 174 5.02 -5.26 -6.34
N GLY A 175 5.73 -5.53 -5.24
CA GLY A 175 5.61 -4.74 -4.00
C GLY A 175 6.09 -3.30 -4.20
N ILE A 176 7.22 -3.12 -4.88
CA ILE A 176 7.70 -1.78 -5.28
C ILE A 176 6.72 -1.10 -6.22
N TYR A 177 6.22 -1.80 -7.24
CA TYR A 177 5.27 -1.23 -8.20
C TYR A 177 3.97 -0.78 -7.54
N GLY A 178 3.47 -1.55 -6.56
CA GLY A 178 2.30 -1.16 -5.75
C GLY A 178 2.52 0.16 -5.02
N GLY A 179 3.62 0.28 -4.28
CA GLY A 179 3.98 1.52 -3.57
C GLY A 179 4.19 2.71 -4.50
N GLN A 180 4.86 2.49 -5.64
CA GLN A 180 5.04 3.53 -6.67
C GLN A 180 3.71 4.02 -7.22
N ALA A 181 2.78 3.12 -7.52
CA ALA A 181 1.45 3.45 -8.03
C ALA A 181 0.67 4.32 -7.03
N VAL A 182 0.67 3.94 -5.75
CA VAL A 182 -0.01 4.71 -4.68
C VAL A 182 0.62 6.08 -4.52
N ALA A 183 1.96 6.17 -4.42
CA ALA A 183 2.67 7.43 -4.27
C ALA A 183 2.38 8.39 -5.43
N ALA A 184 2.43 7.89 -6.67
CA ALA A 184 2.15 8.67 -7.87
C ALA A 184 0.68 9.14 -7.94
N GLY A 185 -0.26 8.25 -7.59
CA GLY A 185 -1.68 8.58 -7.52
C GLY A 185 -1.96 9.68 -6.50
N VAL A 186 -1.42 9.56 -5.28
CA VAL A 186 -1.55 10.60 -4.24
C VAL A 186 -0.91 11.91 -4.70
N ALA A 187 0.28 11.89 -5.31
CA ALA A 187 0.93 13.11 -5.83
C ALA A 187 0.08 13.84 -6.87
N ALA A 188 -0.57 13.10 -7.76
CA ALA A 188 -1.51 13.66 -8.74
C ALA A 188 -2.76 14.24 -8.06
N ALA A 189 -3.35 13.51 -7.11
CA ALA A 189 -4.51 13.95 -6.33
C ALA A 189 -4.20 15.24 -5.54
N MET A 190 -3.00 15.34 -4.94
CA MET A 190 -2.51 16.52 -4.23
C MET A 190 -2.47 17.78 -5.12
N ALA A 191 -2.30 17.62 -6.43
CA ALA A 191 -2.34 18.70 -7.40
C ALA A 191 -3.75 19.04 -7.92
N GLY A 192 -4.79 18.35 -7.44
CA GLY A 192 -6.17 18.55 -7.88
C GLY A 192 -6.51 17.87 -9.20
N ALA A 193 -5.78 16.81 -9.55
CA ALA A 193 -6.07 16.00 -10.73
C ALA A 193 -7.45 15.32 -10.62
N SER A 194 -8.09 15.09 -11.76
CA SER A 194 -9.31 14.30 -11.82
C SER A 194 -9.03 12.82 -11.46
N THR A 195 -10.06 12.08 -11.07
CA THR A 195 -9.96 10.65 -10.74
C THR A 195 -9.26 9.85 -11.85
N VAL A 196 -9.61 10.14 -13.11
CA VAL A 196 -8.98 9.50 -14.28
C VAL A 196 -7.49 9.82 -14.37
N ALA A 197 -7.11 11.09 -14.15
CA ALA A 197 -5.71 11.52 -14.19
C ALA A 197 -4.89 10.93 -13.03
N VAL A 198 -5.48 10.78 -11.85
CA VAL A 198 -4.88 10.09 -10.70
C VAL A 198 -4.51 8.64 -11.06
N VAL A 199 -5.46 7.90 -11.63
CA VAL A 199 -5.23 6.51 -12.05
C VAL A 199 -4.22 6.42 -13.20
N ALA A 200 -4.30 7.34 -14.17
CA ALA A 200 -3.34 7.39 -15.28
C ALA A 200 -1.92 7.65 -14.77
N SER A 201 -1.75 8.51 -13.76
CA SER A 201 -0.45 8.78 -13.12
C SER A 201 0.13 7.55 -12.42
N ALA A 202 -0.72 6.76 -11.75
CA ALA A 202 -0.32 5.49 -11.14
C ALA A 202 0.16 4.47 -12.19
N LEU A 203 -0.60 4.32 -13.29
CA LEU A 203 -0.23 3.41 -14.39
C LEU A 203 1.04 3.84 -15.13
N ALA A 204 1.32 5.14 -15.19
CA ALA A 204 2.47 5.67 -15.92
C ALA A 204 3.83 5.39 -15.25
N VAL A 205 3.86 5.05 -13.96
CA VAL A 205 5.09 4.84 -13.20
C VAL A 205 5.44 3.36 -12.97
N VAL A 206 4.55 2.46 -13.37
CA VAL A 206 4.76 1.01 -13.24
C VAL A 206 4.98 0.36 -14.61
N PRO A 207 5.72 -0.75 -14.72
CA PRO A 207 5.89 -1.44 -16.00
C PRO A 207 4.55 -1.89 -16.57
N ASP A 208 4.36 -1.70 -17.89
CA ASP A 208 3.10 -2.00 -18.57
C ASP A 208 2.69 -3.48 -18.49
N ASP A 209 3.66 -4.37 -18.45
CA ASP A 209 3.53 -5.82 -18.36
C ASP A 209 3.54 -6.35 -16.92
N SER A 210 3.64 -5.47 -15.91
CA SER A 210 3.56 -5.86 -14.49
C SER A 210 2.18 -6.42 -14.15
N TRP A 211 2.15 -7.23 -13.10
CA TRP A 211 0.88 -7.74 -12.57
C TRP A 211 0.02 -6.61 -11.98
N THR A 212 0.65 -5.68 -11.26
CA THR A 212 0.03 -4.47 -10.73
C THR A 212 -0.67 -3.66 -11.83
N ALA A 213 0.01 -3.37 -12.95
CA ALA A 213 -0.60 -2.65 -14.06
C ALA A 213 -1.81 -3.39 -14.67
N ARG A 214 -1.70 -4.71 -14.83
CA ARG A 214 -2.82 -5.53 -15.31
C ARG A 214 -4.02 -5.52 -14.38
N CYS A 215 -3.79 -5.60 -13.06
CA CYS A 215 -4.87 -5.56 -12.05
C CYS A 215 -5.51 -4.17 -11.99
N LEU A 216 -4.73 -3.09 -12.02
CA LEU A 216 -5.24 -1.71 -12.10
C LEU A 216 -6.14 -1.52 -13.33
N ARG A 217 -5.73 -1.96 -14.51
CA ARG A 217 -6.56 -1.86 -15.73
C ARG A 217 -7.87 -2.64 -15.62
N ARG A 218 -7.86 -3.83 -14.99
CA ARG A 218 -9.07 -4.61 -14.71
C ARG A 218 -9.99 -3.89 -13.74
N ALA A 219 -9.45 -3.31 -12.66
CA ALA A 219 -10.22 -2.52 -11.70
C ALA A 219 -10.90 -1.34 -12.39
N MET A 220 -10.17 -0.58 -13.21
CA MET A 220 -10.71 0.57 -13.94
C MET A 220 -11.82 0.18 -14.92
N THR A 221 -11.64 -0.92 -15.65
CA THR A 221 -12.69 -1.44 -16.56
C THR A 221 -13.97 -1.82 -15.80
N ALA A 222 -13.85 -2.23 -14.54
CA ALA A 222 -14.97 -2.67 -13.72
C ALA A 222 -15.58 -1.55 -12.85
N ALA A 223 -14.87 -0.45 -12.60
CA ALA A 223 -15.21 0.59 -11.62
C ALA A 223 -16.63 1.16 -11.82
N HIS A 224 -17.03 1.43 -13.06
CA HIS A 224 -18.36 1.96 -13.40
C HIS A 224 -19.53 1.04 -12.99
N ARG A 225 -19.25 -0.23 -12.66
CA ARG A 225 -20.24 -1.23 -12.21
C ARG A 225 -20.21 -1.42 -10.69
N GLY A 226 -19.37 -0.66 -9.96
CA GLY A 226 -19.31 -0.62 -8.51
C GLY A 226 -18.57 -1.79 -7.85
N GLU A 227 -18.64 -1.84 -6.53
CA GLU A 227 -17.91 -2.70 -5.60
C GLU A 227 -17.77 -4.17 -6.04
N ARG A 228 -18.91 -4.82 -6.31
CA ARG A 228 -18.93 -6.25 -6.66
C ARG A 228 -18.17 -6.54 -7.96
N ALA A 229 -18.29 -5.64 -8.93
CA ALA A 229 -17.64 -5.80 -10.23
C ALA A 229 -16.12 -5.60 -10.12
N VAL A 230 -15.68 -4.57 -9.38
CA VAL A 230 -14.26 -4.32 -9.09
C VAL A 230 -13.67 -5.56 -8.41
N ARG A 231 -14.28 -6.01 -7.32
CA ARG A 231 -13.81 -7.18 -6.59
C ARG A 231 -13.71 -8.43 -7.47
N SER A 232 -14.74 -8.71 -8.28
CA SER A 232 -14.74 -9.89 -9.14
C SER A 232 -13.69 -9.83 -10.25
N ALA A 233 -13.31 -8.63 -10.69
CA ALA A 233 -12.31 -8.44 -11.74
C ALA A 233 -10.87 -8.55 -11.21
N VAL A 234 -10.65 -8.22 -9.93
CA VAL A 234 -9.32 -8.04 -9.35
C VAL A 234 -8.90 -9.21 -8.46
N VAL A 235 -9.80 -9.70 -7.58
CA VAL A 235 -9.46 -10.72 -6.58
C VAL A 235 -8.91 -11.98 -7.24
N ILE A 236 -7.74 -12.40 -6.77
CA ILE A 236 -7.02 -13.55 -7.30
C ILE A 236 -7.47 -14.79 -6.53
N GLY A 237 -8.38 -15.52 -7.15
CA GLY A 237 -8.88 -16.76 -6.59
C GLY A 237 -7.78 -17.80 -6.42
N GLY A 238 -7.77 -18.47 -5.25
CA GLY A 238 -6.80 -19.50 -4.93
C GLY A 238 -5.45 -18.99 -4.42
N TYR A 239 -5.21 -17.69 -4.38
CA TYR A 239 -4.05 -17.16 -3.69
C TYR A 239 -4.32 -17.15 -2.18
N PRO A 240 -3.44 -17.77 -1.35
CA PRO A 240 -3.74 -18.02 0.06
C PRO A 240 -3.68 -16.78 0.94
N TRP A 241 -2.90 -15.78 0.54
CA TRP A 241 -2.73 -14.53 1.30
C TRP A 241 -3.56 -13.39 0.72
N THR A 242 -3.92 -12.43 1.56
CA THR A 242 -4.76 -11.28 1.19
C THR A 242 -3.93 -10.01 0.94
N ASP A 243 -2.67 -10.01 1.37
CA ASP A 243 -1.71 -8.91 1.40
C ASP A 243 -0.87 -8.75 0.11
N LEU A 244 -1.41 -9.10 -1.06
CA LEU A 244 -0.67 -9.02 -2.31
C LEU A 244 -0.84 -7.65 -2.99
N ALA A 245 0.25 -6.90 -3.18
CA ALA A 245 0.23 -5.55 -3.75
C ALA A 245 -0.58 -5.39 -5.05
N PRO A 246 -0.45 -6.27 -6.08
CA PRO A 246 -1.28 -6.18 -7.28
C PRO A 246 -2.78 -6.26 -7.03
N GLU A 247 -3.22 -6.98 -6.00
CA GLU A 247 -4.61 -7.10 -5.62
C GLU A 247 -5.09 -5.92 -4.79
N ALA A 248 -4.44 -5.65 -3.65
CA ALA A 248 -4.86 -4.62 -2.71
C ALA A 248 -4.85 -3.22 -3.34
N VAL A 249 -3.78 -2.88 -4.06
CA VAL A 249 -3.67 -1.58 -4.76
C VAL A 249 -4.76 -1.44 -5.83
N ALA A 250 -5.02 -2.49 -6.61
CA ALA A 250 -6.05 -2.43 -7.65
C ALA A 250 -7.46 -2.35 -7.05
N LEU A 251 -7.74 -3.01 -5.93
CA LEU A 251 -9.01 -2.87 -5.19
C LEU A 251 -9.19 -1.44 -4.69
N ALA A 252 -8.14 -0.84 -4.11
CA ALA A 252 -8.17 0.52 -3.60
C ALA A 252 -8.44 1.55 -4.71
N PHE A 253 -7.70 1.49 -5.81
CA PHE A 253 -7.93 2.38 -6.96
C PHE A 253 -9.29 2.14 -7.62
N GLY A 254 -9.76 0.88 -7.65
CA GLY A 254 -11.07 0.52 -8.13
C GLY A 254 -12.20 1.11 -7.27
N ALA A 255 -12.06 1.08 -5.94
CA ALA A 255 -12.98 1.70 -5.01
C ALA A 255 -13.01 3.23 -5.16
N TYR A 256 -11.82 3.85 -5.21
CA TYR A 256 -11.65 5.28 -5.45
C TYR A 256 -12.30 5.73 -6.77
N ALA A 257 -12.08 4.97 -7.85
CA ALA A 257 -12.65 5.29 -9.16
C ALA A 257 -14.17 5.05 -9.22
N ALA A 258 -14.67 3.99 -8.58
CA ALA A 258 -16.11 3.71 -8.50
C ALA A 258 -16.89 4.81 -7.77
N ALA A 259 -16.23 5.46 -6.79
CA ALA A 259 -16.75 6.57 -6.01
C ALA A 259 -16.49 7.96 -6.64
N ASP A 260 -15.85 8.03 -7.80
CA ASP A 260 -15.36 9.28 -8.43
C ASP A 260 -14.63 10.20 -7.42
N GLY A 261 -13.82 9.58 -6.55
CA GLY A 261 -13.03 10.26 -5.54
C GLY A 261 -13.83 10.81 -4.35
N ASP A 262 -15.12 10.47 -4.19
CA ASP A 262 -15.83 10.73 -2.94
C ASP A 262 -15.19 9.94 -1.81
N PHE A 263 -14.97 10.60 -0.66
CA PHE A 263 -14.23 10.03 0.45
C PHE A 263 -14.97 8.85 1.10
N THR A 264 -16.21 9.09 1.48
CA THR A 264 -17.01 8.12 2.23
C THR A 264 -17.30 6.89 1.38
N ASP A 265 -17.72 7.10 0.14
CA ASP A 265 -18.05 6.02 -0.77
C ASP A 265 -16.81 5.21 -1.17
N ALA A 266 -15.64 5.84 -1.37
CA ALA A 266 -14.39 5.16 -1.67
C ALA A 266 -13.96 4.24 -0.52
N VAL A 267 -13.90 4.77 0.70
CA VAL A 267 -13.48 4.01 1.89
C VAL A 267 -14.46 2.86 2.19
N LEU A 268 -15.77 3.13 2.20
CA LEU A 268 -16.76 2.09 2.50
C LEU A 268 -16.85 1.02 1.41
N THR A 269 -16.61 1.38 0.15
CA THR A 269 -16.49 0.41 -0.96
C THR A 269 -15.28 -0.50 -0.73
N ALA A 270 -14.13 0.07 -0.37
CA ALA A 270 -12.91 -0.69 -0.07
C ALA A 270 -13.12 -1.68 1.08
N VAL A 271 -13.58 -1.20 2.24
CA VAL A 271 -13.83 -2.02 3.45
C VAL A 271 -14.76 -3.20 3.16
N ASN A 272 -15.87 -2.98 2.44
CA ASN A 272 -16.88 -4.01 2.20
C ASN A 272 -16.47 -5.05 1.14
N MET A 273 -15.37 -4.82 0.43
CA MET A 273 -14.77 -5.83 -0.44
C MET A 273 -14.03 -6.93 0.36
N GLY A 274 -13.67 -6.68 1.62
CA GLY A 274 -12.89 -7.61 2.44
C GLY A 274 -11.47 -7.81 1.88
N ARG A 275 -10.91 -8.98 2.05
CA ARG A 275 -9.50 -9.29 1.74
C ARG A 275 -8.59 -8.54 2.69
N ASP A 276 -7.55 -7.88 2.20
CA ASP A 276 -6.76 -6.91 2.96
C ASP A 276 -7.53 -5.60 3.03
N ALA A 277 -8.49 -5.56 3.95
CA ALA A 277 -9.51 -4.51 3.94
C ALA A 277 -9.01 -3.18 4.55
N ASP A 278 -8.09 -3.23 5.49
CA ASP A 278 -7.45 -2.08 6.10
C ASP A 278 -6.51 -1.38 5.13
N THR A 279 -5.54 -2.11 4.54
CA THR A 279 -4.65 -1.55 3.50
C THR A 279 -5.45 -1.03 2.30
N THR A 280 -6.42 -1.81 1.80
CA THR A 280 -7.25 -1.37 0.67
C THR A 280 -8.00 -0.09 0.99
N ALA A 281 -8.56 0.04 2.20
CA ALA A 281 -9.29 1.23 2.61
C ALA A 281 -8.36 2.39 3.00
N ALA A 282 -7.19 2.12 3.57
CA ALA A 282 -6.17 3.12 3.85
C ALA A 282 -5.69 3.81 2.56
N VAL A 283 -5.39 3.04 1.54
CA VAL A 283 -4.98 3.58 0.22
C VAL A 283 -6.13 4.34 -0.45
N ALA A 284 -7.37 3.80 -0.45
CA ALA A 284 -8.54 4.49 -1.00
C ALA A 284 -8.82 5.80 -0.26
N GLY A 285 -8.71 5.79 1.07
CA GLY A 285 -8.84 6.97 1.93
C GLY A 285 -7.76 8.01 1.69
N ALA A 286 -6.50 7.58 1.48
CA ALA A 286 -5.41 8.49 1.12
C ALA A 286 -5.66 9.20 -0.22
N LEU A 287 -6.06 8.46 -1.26
CA LEU A 287 -6.37 8.99 -2.58
C LEU A 287 -7.57 9.97 -2.52
N ALA A 288 -8.67 9.56 -1.89
CA ALA A 288 -9.88 10.37 -1.79
C ALA A 288 -9.66 11.62 -0.90
N GLY A 289 -8.95 11.45 0.22
CA GLY A 289 -8.57 12.55 1.12
C GLY A 289 -7.65 13.57 0.44
N ALA A 290 -6.66 13.12 -0.35
CA ALA A 290 -5.83 13.99 -1.18
C ALA A 290 -6.64 14.74 -2.24
N THR A 291 -7.65 14.06 -2.84
CA THR A 291 -8.52 14.64 -3.87
C THR A 291 -9.45 15.71 -3.30
N ARG A 292 -10.10 15.44 -2.17
CA ARG A 292 -11.18 16.27 -1.61
C ARG A 292 -10.74 17.17 -0.45
N GLY A 293 -9.60 16.88 0.17
CA GLY A 293 -9.09 17.59 1.35
C GLY A 293 -9.66 17.07 2.67
N VAL A 294 -9.14 17.57 3.78
CA VAL A 294 -9.46 17.09 5.13
C VAL A 294 -10.93 17.26 5.51
N GLN A 295 -11.61 18.27 4.93
CA GLN A 295 -13.02 18.54 5.21
C GLN A 295 -14.00 17.49 4.63
N ALA A 296 -13.53 16.65 3.71
CA ALA A 296 -14.32 15.55 3.16
C ALA A 296 -14.36 14.33 4.08
N VAL A 297 -13.48 14.27 5.06
CA VAL A 297 -13.49 13.20 6.08
C VAL A 297 -14.62 13.48 7.07
N PRO A 298 -15.58 12.56 7.29
CA PRO A 298 -16.63 12.74 8.27
C PRO A 298 -16.09 13.11 9.66
N ALA A 299 -16.67 14.11 10.30
CA ALA A 299 -16.13 14.69 11.53
C ALA A 299 -16.04 13.68 12.68
N ASP A 300 -17.00 12.77 12.78
CA ASP A 300 -17.02 11.67 13.75
C ASP A 300 -15.94 10.64 13.50
N TRP A 301 -15.65 10.35 12.21
CA TRP A 301 -14.53 9.46 11.85
C TRP A 301 -13.18 10.12 12.12
N ALA A 302 -13.04 11.37 11.76
CA ALA A 302 -11.83 12.14 12.03
C ALA A 302 -11.51 12.24 13.52
N ALA A 303 -12.52 12.51 14.34
CA ALA A 303 -12.37 12.67 15.80
C ALA A 303 -11.98 11.37 16.53
N ALA A 304 -12.24 10.22 15.93
CA ALA A 304 -11.86 8.92 16.48
C ALA A 304 -10.36 8.60 16.30
N ILE A 305 -9.70 9.25 15.33
CA ILE A 305 -8.27 9.05 15.07
C ILE A 305 -7.44 9.99 15.96
N GLY A 306 -6.74 9.39 16.91
CA GLY A 306 -5.79 10.06 17.79
C GLY A 306 -4.32 9.75 17.42
N PRO A 307 -3.39 10.13 18.31
CA PRO A 307 -1.99 9.71 18.21
C PRO A 307 -1.89 8.18 18.20
N VAL A 308 -1.00 7.63 17.37
CA VAL A 308 -0.81 6.19 17.29
C VAL A 308 -0.26 5.62 18.60
N ARG A 309 -0.63 4.37 18.86
CA ARG A 309 -0.31 3.69 20.13
C ARG A 309 1.07 3.05 20.14
N GLY A 310 1.71 2.90 18.97
CA GLY A 310 2.96 2.17 18.84
C GLY A 310 2.77 0.66 19.05
N THR A 311 1.64 0.13 18.59
CA THR A 311 1.30 -1.29 18.77
C THR A 311 2.19 -2.15 17.89
N CYS A 312 2.43 -1.74 16.67
CA CYS A 312 3.34 -2.36 15.73
C CYS A 312 4.75 -1.75 15.85
N LEU A 313 4.83 -0.43 15.80
CA LEU A 313 6.08 0.32 15.89
C LEU A 313 6.11 1.17 17.18
N PRO A 314 6.66 0.66 18.31
CA PRO A 314 6.71 1.39 19.57
C PRO A 314 7.35 2.79 19.46
N THR A 315 8.29 2.97 18.53
CA THR A 315 8.96 4.25 18.27
C THR A 315 8.03 5.31 17.63
N MET A 316 6.92 4.88 17.06
CA MET A 316 5.92 5.79 16.48
C MET A 316 4.87 6.23 17.51
N ALA A 317 4.85 5.67 18.71
CA ALA A 317 3.88 6.01 19.76
C ALA A 317 3.83 7.52 20.02
N GLY A 318 2.63 8.07 20.07
CA GLY A 318 2.38 9.48 20.36
C GLY A 318 2.41 10.41 19.14
N HIS A 319 2.89 9.95 17.97
CA HIS A 319 2.79 10.74 16.73
C HIS A 319 1.38 10.73 16.17
N HIS A 320 0.97 11.86 15.57
CA HIS A 320 -0.32 12.00 14.93
C HIS A 320 -0.15 12.24 13.42
N VAL A 321 -0.97 11.59 12.58
CA VAL A 321 -0.89 11.71 11.12
C VAL A 321 -1.02 13.15 10.62
N LEU A 322 -1.79 14.00 11.30
CA LEU A 322 -1.95 15.41 10.95
C LEU A 322 -0.67 16.22 11.18
N GLU A 323 0.11 15.89 12.20
CA GLU A 323 1.41 16.51 12.45
C GLU A 323 2.41 16.13 11.35
N VAL A 324 2.41 14.87 10.95
CA VAL A 324 3.25 14.36 9.86
C VAL A 324 2.88 15.04 8.54
N ALA A 325 1.57 15.21 8.24
CA ALA A 325 1.11 15.95 7.06
C ALA A 325 1.64 17.38 7.04
N ASP A 326 1.60 18.05 8.18
CA ASP A 326 2.12 19.42 8.32
C ASP A 326 3.66 19.48 8.19
N LEU A 327 4.39 18.48 8.70
CA LEU A 327 5.84 18.35 8.52
C LEU A 327 6.20 18.18 7.05
N LEU A 328 5.55 17.26 6.36
CA LEU A 328 5.78 16.99 4.94
C LEU A 328 5.53 18.21 4.05
N THR A 329 4.43 18.94 4.31
CA THR A 329 4.14 20.16 3.53
C THR A 329 5.14 21.29 3.77
N ARG A 330 5.78 21.35 4.93
CA ARG A 330 6.89 22.27 5.17
C ARG A 330 8.15 21.83 4.44
N ALA A 331 8.55 20.56 4.62
CA ALA A 331 9.74 20.00 3.97
C ALA A 331 9.68 20.08 2.43
N ALA A 332 8.49 19.87 1.85
CA ALA A 332 8.28 20.00 0.40
C ALA A 332 8.52 21.40 -0.15
N ARG A 333 8.32 22.45 0.65
CA ARG A 333 8.55 23.87 0.26
C ARG A 333 10.02 24.26 0.31
N GLU A 334 10.83 23.58 1.09
CA GLU A 334 12.26 23.82 1.24
C GLU A 334 13.09 23.22 0.09
N VAL A 335 12.48 22.38 -0.73
CA VAL A 335 13.10 21.84 -1.95
C VAL A 335 13.11 22.97 -2.99
N PRO A 336 14.31 23.43 -3.47
CA PRO A 336 14.36 24.38 -4.57
C PRO A 336 13.60 23.82 -5.78
N PRO A 337 12.86 24.64 -6.54
CA PRO A 337 12.27 24.19 -7.80
C PRO A 337 13.41 23.62 -8.64
N GLY A 338 13.29 22.36 -9.08
CA GLY A 338 14.22 21.76 -10.03
C GLY A 338 14.34 22.67 -11.24
N PRO A 339 15.43 22.59 -12.02
CA PRO A 339 15.62 23.46 -13.19
C PRO A 339 14.36 23.37 -14.05
N GLU A 340 13.64 24.49 -14.11
CA GLU A 340 12.49 24.63 -15.00
C GLU A 340 12.98 24.27 -16.40
N HIS A 341 12.27 23.34 -17.03
CA HIS A 341 12.43 23.09 -18.45
C HIS A 341 12.05 24.38 -19.16
N VAL A 342 13.04 25.20 -19.47
CA VAL A 342 12.86 26.45 -20.22
C VAL A 342 12.39 26.06 -21.64
N PRO A 343 11.13 26.30 -22.02
CA PRO A 343 10.73 26.11 -23.41
C PRO A 343 11.26 27.32 -24.19
N GLY A 344 12.28 27.06 -24.99
CA GLY A 344 12.71 28.08 -25.95
C GLY A 344 14.21 28.23 -26.10
N LEU A 345 14.86 27.26 -26.71
CA LEU A 345 16.03 27.49 -27.55
C LEU A 345 15.87 26.62 -28.81
N THR A 346 15.08 27.12 -29.73
CA THR A 346 15.22 26.74 -31.15
C THR A 346 16.55 27.33 -31.63
N GLY A 347 17.64 26.66 -31.28
CA GLY A 347 18.95 26.89 -31.86
C GLY A 347 19.00 26.25 -33.25
N ARG A 348 19.24 27.07 -34.25
CA ARG A 348 19.49 26.67 -35.64
C ARG A 348 20.50 25.53 -35.69
N SER A 349 20.09 24.45 -36.30
CA SER A 349 20.97 23.38 -36.79
C SER A 349 21.94 23.94 -37.85
N THR A 350 23.20 23.92 -37.54
CA THR A 350 24.26 24.10 -38.56
C THR A 350 25.18 22.88 -38.47
N GLY A 351 25.13 22.02 -39.46
CA GLY A 351 26.18 21.17 -39.91
C GLY A 351 26.33 19.79 -39.24
N PRO A 352 26.76 18.80 -40.02
CA PRO A 352 26.91 17.42 -39.55
C PRO A 352 28.15 17.25 -38.67
N SER A 353 27.99 16.92 -37.41
CA SER A 353 29.06 16.50 -36.53
C SER A 353 29.35 15.02 -36.78
N GLY A 354 30.56 14.72 -37.09
CA GLY A 354 31.09 13.34 -37.24
C GLY A 354 30.93 12.54 -35.93
N PRO A 355 31.17 11.22 -36.01
CA PRO A 355 31.01 10.33 -34.88
C PRO A 355 31.97 10.69 -33.74
N PRO A 356 31.57 10.50 -32.46
CA PRO A 356 32.44 10.77 -31.33
C PRO A 356 33.71 9.88 -31.36
N PRO A 357 34.84 10.37 -30.82
CA PRO A 357 36.08 9.61 -30.79
C PRO A 357 35.91 8.36 -29.90
N VAL A 358 36.39 7.24 -30.44
CA VAL A 358 36.49 5.96 -29.73
C VAL A 358 37.50 6.10 -28.59
N PRO A 359 37.18 5.73 -27.36
CA PRO A 359 38.15 5.72 -26.27
C PRO A 359 39.28 4.74 -26.57
N PRO A 360 40.56 5.01 -26.17
CA PRO A 360 41.68 4.14 -26.43
C PRO A 360 41.48 2.79 -25.74
N ALA A 361 41.81 1.70 -26.50
CA ALA A 361 41.79 0.34 -26.02
C ALA A 361 42.78 0.17 -24.85
N LEU A 362 42.32 -0.54 -23.82
CA LEU A 362 43.20 -1.00 -22.74
C LEU A 362 44.28 -1.91 -23.31
N PRO A 363 45.56 -1.83 -22.87
CA PRO A 363 46.63 -2.66 -23.37
C PRO A 363 46.45 -4.13 -22.97
N ASP A 364 46.66 -5.02 -23.95
CA ASP A 364 46.75 -6.46 -23.77
C ASP A 364 47.88 -6.83 -22.80
N PRO A 365 47.68 -7.74 -21.86
CA PRO A 365 48.77 -8.27 -21.04
C PRO A 365 49.46 -9.44 -21.75
N GLN A 366 50.20 -9.17 -22.83
CA GLN A 366 51.16 -10.12 -23.38
C GLN A 366 52.41 -9.40 -23.86
N GLY A 367 53.49 -9.73 -23.24
CA GLY A 367 54.85 -9.38 -23.63
C GLY A 367 55.77 -9.48 -22.44
N THR A 368 56.64 -10.28 -22.33
CA THR A 368 57.71 -10.91 -23.01
C THR A 368 58.68 -11.48 -21.97
N ALA A 369 59.20 -12.63 -22.15
CA ALA A 369 60.62 -12.82 -21.94
C ALA A 369 61.05 -14.13 -22.63
N SER A 370 61.70 -13.95 -23.74
CA SER A 370 62.59 -14.96 -24.35
C SER A 370 63.87 -15.12 -23.53
N GLY A 371 64.23 -16.32 -23.21
CA GLY A 371 65.51 -16.66 -22.55
C GLY A 371 65.80 -18.13 -22.74
N THR A 372 66.71 -18.37 -23.64
CA THR A 372 67.37 -19.61 -24.11
C THR A 372 67.85 -20.58 -23.04
N GLY A 373 67.70 -21.90 -23.29
CA GLY A 373 68.68 -22.85 -22.78
C GLY A 373 68.14 -24.19 -22.26
N GLY A 374 68.16 -25.22 -23.08
CA GLY A 374 68.87 -26.48 -22.75
C GLY A 374 68.10 -27.63 -22.09
N THR A 375 67.76 -28.61 -22.90
CA THR A 375 68.02 -30.07 -22.72
C THR A 375 67.28 -30.88 -21.67
N ALA A 376 66.64 -31.92 -22.17
CA ALA A 376 66.58 -33.32 -21.69
C ALA A 376 65.39 -33.80 -20.83
N SER A 377 64.54 -34.54 -21.52
CA SER A 377 64.20 -35.95 -21.26
C SER A 377 63.78 -36.38 -19.84
N ARG A 378 62.54 -36.74 -19.71
CA ARG A 378 62.12 -38.11 -19.35
C ARG A 378 60.62 -38.14 -18.94
N ARG A 379 59.87 -38.94 -19.67
CA ARG A 379 58.65 -39.58 -19.19
C ARG A 379 59.01 -40.71 -18.21
N PRO A 380 58.19 -41.13 -17.27
CA PRO A 380 57.27 -42.23 -17.45
C PRO A 380 55.85 -41.94 -16.82
N ALA A 381 54.83 -42.37 -17.47
CA ALA A 381 53.98 -43.53 -17.34
C ALA A 381 53.40 -43.80 -15.93
N GLY A 382 52.05 -43.82 -15.85
CA GLY A 382 51.36 -44.52 -14.78
C GLY A 382 50.04 -43.82 -14.29
N ALA A 383 48.91 -44.13 -14.94
CA ALA A 383 47.60 -43.99 -14.29
C ALA A 383 47.43 -45.09 -13.23
N PRO A 384 46.60 -44.88 -12.22
CA PRO A 384 45.41 -45.68 -12.21
C PRO A 384 44.11 -44.92 -11.94
N SER A 385 43.10 -45.40 -12.60
CA SER A 385 41.69 -45.22 -12.43
C SER A 385 41.22 -45.49 -11.01
N GLY A 386 40.18 -44.77 -10.58
CA GLY A 386 39.35 -45.25 -9.46
C GLY A 386 38.88 -44.13 -8.52
N ALA A 387 37.98 -43.29 -8.94
CA ALA A 387 37.13 -42.55 -8.01
C ALA A 387 35.71 -43.08 -8.16
N ARG A 388 35.27 -43.75 -7.14
CA ARG A 388 33.89 -44.24 -6.95
C ARG A 388 32.99 -43.02 -6.78
N GLU A 389 31.91 -42.96 -7.57
CA GLU A 389 30.77 -42.11 -7.35
C GLU A 389 30.11 -42.46 -6.02
N ALA A 390 29.95 -41.49 -5.16
CA ALA A 390 29.10 -41.62 -3.98
C ALA A 390 27.62 -41.45 -4.39
N PRO A 391 26.69 -42.23 -3.84
CA PRO A 391 25.31 -42.16 -4.22
C PRO A 391 24.65 -40.85 -3.74
N VAL A 392 23.96 -40.22 -4.65
CA VAL A 392 23.04 -39.10 -4.39
C VAL A 392 21.93 -39.60 -3.49
N ARG A 393 21.81 -39.08 -2.29
CA ARG A 393 20.66 -39.31 -1.40
C ARG A 393 19.45 -38.62 -1.99
N GLU A 394 18.40 -39.36 -2.31
CA GLU A 394 17.06 -38.85 -2.55
C GLU A 394 16.54 -38.10 -1.30
N PRO A 395 15.79 -36.99 -1.45
CA PRO A 395 15.17 -36.32 -0.32
C PRO A 395 14.06 -37.20 0.26
N GLU A 396 14.08 -37.43 1.59
CA GLU A 396 13.06 -38.11 2.35
C GLU A 396 11.68 -37.49 2.07
N ARG A 397 10.76 -38.33 1.65
CA ARG A 397 9.34 -38.01 1.50
C ARG A 397 8.73 -37.77 2.89
N THR A 398 8.25 -36.56 3.12
CA THR A 398 7.42 -36.23 4.28
C THR A 398 6.14 -37.08 4.24
N PRO A 399 5.72 -37.71 5.34
CA PRO A 399 4.48 -38.49 5.39
C PRO A 399 3.26 -37.59 5.20
N PRO A 400 2.17 -38.09 4.56
CA PRO A 400 0.97 -37.29 4.36
C PRO A 400 0.24 -37.06 5.70
N HIS A 401 -0.31 -35.89 5.87
CA HIS A 401 -1.20 -35.53 6.97
C HIS A 401 -2.42 -36.45 6.98
N PRO A 402 -2.90 -36.91 8.18
CA PRO A 402 -4.09 -37.73 8.26
C PRO A 402 -5.34 -36.94 7.85
N GLU A 403 -6.13 -37.52 6.96
CA GLU A 403 -7.48 -37.06 6.62
C GLU A 403 -8.40 -37.09 7.85
N PRO A 404 -9.37 -36.17 7.99
CA PRO A 404 -10.37 -36.23 9.04
C PRO A 404 -11.34 -37.38 8.76
N ALA A 405 -11.48 -38.25 9.73
CA ALA A 405 -12.36 -39.42 9.70
C ALA A 405 -13.83 -39.02 9.54
N ALA A 406 -14.53 -39.75 8.67
CA ALA A 406 -15.98 -39.69 8.50
C ALA A 406 -16.72 -40.16 9.77
N PRO A 407 -17.93 -39.65 10.08
CA PRO A 407 -18.67 -40.04 11.28
C PRO A 407 -19.25 -41.44 11.15
N GLY A 408 -18.72 -42.36 11.97
CA GLY A 408 -19.26 -43.71 12.15
C GLY A 408 -20.50 -43.73 13.03
N THR A 409 -21.53 -44.36 12.54
CA THR A 409 -22.73 -44.77 13.29
C THR A 409 -22.38 -45.92 14.26
N GLY A 410 -22.54 -45.69 15.56
CA GLY A 410 -22.39 -46.81 16.54
C GLY A 410 -22.82 -46.37 17.93
N ARG A 411 -23.91 -46.96 18.36
CA ARG A 411 -24.50 -46.89 19.71
C ARG A 411 -23.47 -47.27 20.77
N ASP A 412 -23.38 -46.44 21.83
CA ASP A 412 -23.47 -46.87 23.22
C ASP A 412 -23.34 -45.65 24.15
N ARG A 413 -24.31 -45.54 25.08
CA ARG A 413 -24.32 -44.58 26.17
C ARG A 413 -23.46 -45.10 27.34
N PRO A 414 -22.81 -44.22 28.10
CA PRO A 414 -23.12 -44.16 29.54
C PRO A 414 -23.34 -42.71 30.05
N GLU A 415 -24.24 -42.72 30.98
CA GLU A 415 -24.69 -41.81 32.02
C GLU A 415 -24.13 -40.43 32.23
N ALA A 416 -25.08 -39.52 32.31
CA ALA A 416 -25.01 -38.10 32.58
C ALA A 416 -24.51 -37.78 34.00
N ARG A 417 -23.54 -36.87 34.09
CA ARG A 417 -23.29 -36.05 35.26
C ARG A 417 -23.91 -34.67 35.02
N ARG A 418 -24.98 -34.39 35.73
CA ARG A 418 -25.69 -33.10 35.73
C ARG A 418 -24.82 -32.02 36.32
N VAL A 419 -24.48 -30.98 35.50
CA VAL A 419 -24.08 -29.66 35.97
C VAL A 419 -25.29 -28.74 35.77
N ARG A 420 -25.73 -28.14 36.88
CA ARG A 420 -26.88 -27.23 36.95
C ARG A 420 -26.61 -25.98 36.11
N ALA A 421 -27.47 -25.71 35.14
CA ALA A 421 -27.60 -24.43 34.47
C ALA A 421 -28.33 -23.46 35.41
N HIS A 422 -27.72 -22.31 35.63
CA HIS A 422 -28.41 -21.14 36.22
C HIS A 422 -29.37 -20.54 35.19
N ALA A 423 -30.63 -20.45 35.55
CA ALA A 423 -31.67 -19.79 34.79
C ALA A 423 -31.48 -18.24 34.85
N PRO A 424 -31.77 -17.51 33.78
CA PRO A 424 -31.83 -16.05 33.85
C PRO A 424 -33.07 -15.54 34.59
N SER A 425 -32.87 -14.49 35.39
CA SER A 425 -33.91 -13.79 36.12
C SER A 425 -34.88 -13.09 35.18
N PRO A 426 -36.17 -12.95 35.59
CA PRO A 426 -37.20 -12.34 34.75
C PRO A 426 -37.10 -10.83 34.67
N VAL A 427 -37.39 -10.30 33.48
CA VAL A 427 -37.52 -8.88 33.14
C VAL A 427 -38.79 -8.33 33.81
N PRO A 428 -38.76 -7.12 34.42
CA PRO A 428 -39.95 -6.49 34.97
C PRO A 428 -40.90 -5.98 33.86
N SER A 429 -42.19 -6.21 34.03
CA SER A 429 -43.30 -5.75 33.19
C SER A 429 -43.48 -4.23 33.21
N GLU A 430 -43.69 -3.64 32.04
CA GLU A 430 -44.06 -2.25 31.84
C GLU A 430 -45.43 -1.92 32.48
N PRO A 431 -45.62 -0.66 32.97
CA PRO A 431 -46.91 -0.14 33.33
C PRO A 431 -47.67 0.44 32.12
N PRO A 432 -49.02 0.44 32.12
CA PRO A 432 -49.83 0.85 30.99
C PRO A 432 -50.09 2.36 30.91
N GLY A 433 -50.10 2.90 29.67
CA GLY A 433 -50.98 3.98 29.29
C GLY A 433 -50.51 5.42 29.46
N GLY A 434 -49.97 6.00 28.38
CA GLY A 434 -49.94 7.43 28.15
C GLY A 434 -50.44 7.75 26.74
N PRO A 435 -51.08 8.88 26.49
CA PRO A 435 -51.94 9.10 25.33
C PRO A 435 -51.19 9.42 24.06
N ALA A 436 -51.81 9.09 22.92
CA ALA A 436 -51.33 9.28 21.55
C ALA A 436 -51.02 10.75 21.21
N PRO A 437 -50.00 11.02 20.40
CA PRO A 437 -49.77 12.36 19.90
C PRO A 437 -50.71 12.71 18.77
N THR A 438 -51.34 13.87 18.94
CA THR A 438 -52.23 14.57 18.02
C THR A 438 -51.54 14.91 16.70
N ALA A 439 -52.28 14.70 15.61
CA ALA A 439 -51.91 15.02 14.23
C ALA A 439 -51.67 16.52 14.02
N CYS A 440 -50.64 16.88 13.29
CA CYS A 440 -50.43 18.22 12.75
C CYS A 440 -51.40 18.51 11.61
N PRO A 441 -51.95 19.77 11.53
CA PRO A 441 -52.81 20.18 10.42
C PRO A 441 -52.01 20.49 9.13
N PRO A 442 -52.66 20.45 7.95
CA PRO A 442 -52.03 20.67 6.66
C PRO A 442 -51.76 22.14 6.37
N VAL A 443 -50.66 22.41 5.69
CA VAL A 443 -50.24 23.70 5.16
C VAL A 443 -51.10 24.07 3.96
N PRO A 444 -51.63 25.32 3.84
CA PRO A 444 -52.41 25.73 2.69
C PRO A 444 -51.58 26.02 1.46
N ASP A 445 -52.12 25.54 0.36
CA ASP A 445 -51.72 25.75 -1.03
C ASP A 445 -51.98 27.24 -1.41
N THR A 446 -50.97 27.99 -1.81
CA THR A 446 -51.16 29.27 -2.47
C THR A 446 -50.74 29.14 -3.94
N GLY A 447 -51.78 28.90 -4.76
CA GLY A 447 -51.71 28.93 -6.20
C GLY A 447 -51.46 30.31 -6.80
N ALA A 448 -50.94 30.20 -7.97
CA ALA A 448 -50.75 31.10 -9.07
C ALA A 448 -51.46 32.46 -9.11
N ALA A 449 -50.72 33.48 -9.56
CA ALA A 449 -51.23 34.46 -10.51
C ALA A 449 -50.08 35.01 -11.41
N ALA A 450 -50.34 34.95 -12.71
CA ALA A 450 -49.58 35.52 -13.81
C ALA A 450 -49.87 37.04 -13.93
N GLU A 451 -49.03 37.73 -14.66
CA GLU A 451 -49.21 38.81 -15.67
C GLU A 451 -48.06 39.83 -15.56
N ALA A 452 -47.30 39.89 -16.60
CA ALA A 452 -47.28 40.77 -17.79
C ALA A 452 -46.66 42.18 -17.55
N GLY A 453 -45.62 42.44 -18.27
CA GLY A 453 -44.90 43.55 -18.80
C GLY A 453 -45.44 45.01 -18.66
N PRO A 454 -44.71 46.05 -19.14
CA PRO A 454 -44.06 46.04 -20.47
C PRO A 454 -42.55 45.96 -20.44
#